data_2f53450b35b42209752712fb17f17b8e
#
_entry.id   2f53450b35b42209752712fb17f17b8e
#
_cell.length_a   1.000
_cell.length_b   1.000
_cell.length_c   1.000
_cell.angle_alpha   90.00
_cell.angle_beta   90.00
_cell.angle_gamma   90.00
#
_symmetry.space_group_name_H-M   'P 1'
#
loop_
_entity.id
_entity.type
_entity.pdbx_description
1 polymer ?
#
loop_
_entity_poly.entity_id
_entity_poly.type
_entity_poly.pdbx_seq_one_letter_code
_entity_poly.pdbx_strand_id
1 'polypeptide(L)'
;GYNTDCTGFTKAVGSMGMTLTNKVLLLGCGGVGRMMAIEAVREGGELTIAVRDADIPVAKALCEEIKQNYNSAKVGFCLLSEVKGDFDLMVNATPVGMYPNTDASPLTEEALGRITLNGFFDAIYNPRETKLMKMVSDKGVKKVSGGMQMLVWQAAVAHTIWSGAEYTAEQVQAISDEMMRLV
;
A
#
# COMPACT_ATOMS: atom_id res chain seq x y z
N GLY A 1 20.08 7.30 -11.00
CA GLY A 1 19.23 6.14 -10.72
C GLY A 1 17.77 6.55 -10.60
N TYR A 2 16.87 5.61 -10.84
CA TYR A 2 15.42 5.84 -10.75
C TYR A 2 14.83 4.82 -9.77
N ASN A 3 13.84 5.25 -8.98
CA ASN A 3 13.02 4.34 -8.18
C ASN A 3 11.64 4.21 -8.85
N THR A 4 11.47 3.13 -9.63
CA THR A 4 10.22 2.89 -10.36
C THR A 4 9.09 2.38 -9.47
N ASP A 5 9.40 1.88 -8.26
CA ASP A 5 8.41 1.42 -7.28
C ASP A 5 7.52 2.57 -6.80
N CYS A 6 8.10 3.76 -6.58
CA CYS A 6 7.34 4.96 -6.20
C CYS A 6 6.26 5.26 -7.23
N THR A 7 6.65 5.33 -8.51
CA THR A 7 5.72 5.60 -9.61
C THR A 7 4.72 4.45 -9.79
N GLY A 8 5.18 3.21 -9.66
CA GLY A 8 4.32 2.02 -9.71
C GLY A 8 3.22 2.08 -8.66
N PHE A 9 3.59 2.39 -7.42
CA PHE A 9 2.65 2.52 -6.30
C PHE A 9 1.64 3.65 -6.52
N THR A 10 2.10 4.87 -6.81
CA THR A 10 1.20 6.02 -6.98
C THR A 10 0.23 5.83 -8.15
N LYS A 11 0.70 5.25 -9.27
CA LYS A 11 -0.15 4.91 -10.42
C LYS A 11 -1.16 3.80 -10.10
N ALA A 12 -0.76 2.77 -9.34
CA ALA A 12 -1.68 1.70 -8.93
C ALA A 12 -2.80 2.22 -8.02
N VAL A 13 -2.47 3.07 -7.04
CA VAL A 13 -3.48 3.76 -6.20
C VAL A 13 -4.39 4.65 -7.04
N GLY A 14 -3.84 5.41 -7.97
CA GLY A 14 -4.60 6.25 -8.90
C GLY A 14 -5.57 5.45 -9.77
N SER A 15 -5.17 4.25 -10.24
CA SER A 15 -6.03 3.35 -11.04
C SER A 15 -7.26 2.86 -10.26
N MET A 16 -7.21 2.83 -8.93
CA MET A 16 -8.37 2.54 -8.07
C MET A 16 -9.32 3.75 -7.93
N GLY A 17 -9.01 4.90 -8.51
CA GLY A 17 -9.68 6.17 -8.23
C GLY A 17 -9.50 6.63 -6.78
N MET A 18 -8.33 6.36 -6.21
CA MET A 18 -7.90 6.78 -4.87
C MET A 18 -6.71 7.73 -4.95
N THR A 19 -6.45 8.45 -3.88
CA THR A 19 -5.30 9.36 -3.74
C THR A 19 -4.60 9.11 -2.43
N LEU A 20 -3.36 9.59 -2.32
CA LEU A 20 -2.58 9.57 -1.08
C LEU A 20 -2.71 10.88 -0.27
N THR A 21 -3.52 11.84 -0.72
CA THR A 21 -3.63 13.20 -0.16
C THR A 21 -4.44 13.28 1.13
N ASN A 22 -5.13 12.23 1.51
CA ASN A 22 -6.04 12.17 2.66
C ASN A 22 -5.46 11.32 3.80
N LYS A 23 -6.31 10.74 4.64
CA LYS A 23 -5.89 9.88 5.76
C LYS A 23 -5.49 8.49 5.27
N VAL A 24 -4.20 8.18 5.39
CA VAL A 24 -3.62 6.91 4.96
C VAL A 24 -3.22 6.08 6.18
N LEU A 25 -3.69 4.84 6.24
CA LEU A 25 -3.23 3.81 7.16
C LEU A 25 -2.27 2.88 6.42
N LEU A 26 -1.01 2.84 6.85
CA LEU A 26 0.00 1.94 6.30
C LEU A 26 0.31 0.82 7.28
N LEU A 27 0.15 -0.43 6.86
CA LEU A 27 0.50 -1.60 7.65
C LEU A 27 1.93 -2.02 7.30
N GLY A 28 2.85 -1.92 8.28
CA GLY A 28 4.25 -2.26 8.14
C GLY A 28 5.16 -1.11 7.70
N CYS A 29 6.43 -1.18 8.10
CA CYS A 29 7.45 -0.16 7.85
C CYS A 29 8.79 -0.75 7.33
N GLY A 30 8.74 -1.89 6.65
CA GLY A 30 9.88 -2.47 5.93
C GLY A 30 10.29 -1.62 4.72
N GLY A 31 11.18 -2.12 3.86
CA GLY A 31 11.70 -1.36 2.71
C GLY A 31 10.60 -0.75 1.82
N VAL A 32 9.62 -1.57 1.41
CA VAL A 32 8.47 -1.12 0.60
C VAL A 32 7.59 -0.18 1.42
N GLY A 33 7.29 -0.53 2.68
CA GLY A 33 6.48 0.32 3.57
C GLY A 33 7.12 1.70 3.79
N ARG A 34 8.45 1.76 3.97
CA ARG A 34 9.17 3.03 4.06
C ARG A 34 8.98 3.90 2.79
N MET A 35 9.12 3.32 1.61
CA MET A 35 8.91 4.02 0.36
C MET A 35 7.47 4.54 0.26
N MET A 36 6.47 3.69 0.55
CA MET A 36 5.05 4.07 0.53
C MET A 36 4.70 5.16 1.55
N ALA A 37 5.32 5.13 2.75
CA ALA A 37 5.18 6.16 3.76
C ALA A 37 5.65 7.53 3.25
N ILE A 38 6.82 7.56 2.62
CA ILE A 38 7.39 8.79 2.06
C ILE A 38 6.51 9.33 0.93
N GLU A 39 6.03 8.47 0.02
CA GLU A 39 5.14 8.89 -1.07
C GLU A 39 3.81 9.44 -0.55
N ALA A 40 3.20 8.80 0.45
CA ALA A 40 1.96 9.31 1.06
C ALA A 40 2.14 10.72 1.63
N VAL A 41 3.25 10.97 2.31
CA VAL A 41 3.54 12.30 2.87
C VAL A 41 3.90 13.32 1.77
N ARG A 42 4.63 12.92 0.72
CA ARG A 42 4.95 13.78 -0.43
C ARG A 42 3.69 14.28 -1.14
N GLU A 43 2.68 13.43 -1.26
CA GLU A 43 1.38 13.77 -1.84
C GLU A 43 0.49 14.59 -0.88
N GLY A 44 0.94 14.87 0.34
CA GLY A 44 0.22 15.68 1.34
C GLY A 44 -0.70 14.89 2.27
N GLY A 45 -0.56 13.57 2.33
CA GLY A 45 -1.37 12.71 3.19
C GLY A 45 -1.07 12.83 4.67
N GLU A 46 -2.09 12.56 5.48
CA GLU A 46 -1.98 12.33 6.91
C GLU A 46 -1.76 10.83 7.15
N LEU A 47 -0.54 10.46 7.59
CA LEU A 47 -0.10 9.08 7.64
C LEU A 47 -0.11 8.49 9.05
N THR A 48 -0.76 7.34 9.21
CA THR A 48 -0.62 6.47 10.38
C THR A 48 0.05 5.17 9.98
N ILE A 49 1.18 4.83 10.61
CA ILE A 49 1.92 3.58 10.36
C ILE A 49 1.57 2.59 11.47
N ALA A 50 0.92 1.48 11.13
CA ALA A 50 0.59 0.43 12.08
C ALA A 50 1.62 -0.71 12.00
N VAL A 51 2.21 -1.05 13.14
CA VAL A 51 3.33 -2.01 13.22
C VAL A 51 3.13 -3.02 14.34
N ARG A 52 3.91 -4.11 14.30
CA ARG A 52 4.06 -5.02 15.43
C ARG A 52 4.89 -4.36 16.52
N ASP A 53 4.78 -4.87 17.75
CA ASP A 53 5.56 -4.38 18.89
C ASP A 53 7.08 -4.36 18.60
N ALA A 54 7.61 -5.41 18.01
CA ALA A 54 9.02 -5.52 17.64
C ALA A 54 9.50 -4.45 16.63
N ASP A 55 8.60 -3.88 15.84
CA ASP A 55 8.92 -2.90 14.79
C ASP A 55 8.73 -1.44 15.24
N ILE A 56 8.30 -1.19 16.49
CA ILE A 56 8.12 0.16 17.06
C ILE A 56 9.37 1.04 16.90
N PRO A 57 10.61 0.58 17.20
CA PRO A 57 11.79 1.41 17.03
C PRO A 57 12.00 1.88 15.59
N VAL A 58 11.71 1.00 14.61
CA VAL A 58 11.82 1.31 13.18
C VAL A 58 10.75 2.32 12.76
N ALA A 59 9.50 2.12 13.18
CA ALA A 59 8.40 3.04 12.89
C ALA A 59 8.65 4.44 13.49
N LYS A 60 9.15 4.51 14.72
CA LYS A 60 9.51 5.75 15.38
C LYS A 60 10.61 6.50 14.62
N ALA A 61 11.69 5.82 14.26
CA ALA A 61 12.78 6.40 13.49
C ALA A 61 12.30 6.92 12.12
N LEU A 62 11.45 6.17 11.43
CA LEU A 62 10.85 6.58 10.16
C LEU A 62 9.97 7.83 10.31
N CYS A 63 9.15 7.90 11.36
CA CYS A 63 8.33 9.09 11.63
C CYS A 63 9.19 10.33 11.93
N GLU A 64 10.27 10.17 12.68
CA GLU A 64 11.22 11.26 12.99
C GLU A 64 11.92 11.74 11.72
N GLU A 65 12.40 10.84 10.88
CA GLU A 65 13.03 11.16 9.60
C GLU A 65 12.05 11.89 8.65
N ILE A 66 10.82 11.42 8.54
CA ILE A 66 9.78 12.08 7.72
C ILE A 66 9.54 13.51 8.23
N LYS A 67 9.41 13.71 9.53
CA LYS A 67 9.21 15.05 10.12
C LYS A 67 10.40 15.98 9.89
N GLN A 68 11.62 15.46 9.87
CA GLN A 68 12.83 16.26 9.60
C GLN A 68 12.89 16.71 8.13
N ASN A 69 12.44 15.87 7.20
CA ASN A 69 12.53 16.14 5.77
C ASN A 69 11.28 16.87 5.20
N TYR A 70 10.15 16.77 5.90
CA TYR A 70 8.85 17.33 5.50
C TYR A 70 8.24 18.10 6.68
N ASN A 71 8.53 19.38 6.81
CA ASN A 71 8.17 20.23 7.98
C ASN A 71 6.68 20.24 8.35
N SER A 72 5.79 20.01 7.40
CA SER A 72 4.33 19.98 7.63
C SER A 72 3.75 18.57 7.69
N ALA A 73 4.59 17.53 7.72
CA ALA A 73 4.14 16.15 7.70
C ALA A 73 3.32 15.80 8.93
N LYS A 74 2.10 15.32 8.69
CA LYS A 74 1.25 14.71 9.71
C LYS A 74 1.50 13.19 9.67
N VAL A 75 2.43 12.72 10.47
CA VAL A 75 2.80 11.31 10.56
C VAL A 75 2.88 10.85 12.00
N GLY A 76 2.31 9.68 12.25
CA GLY A 76 2.37 8.96 13.52
C GLY A 76 2.41 7.45 13.32
N PHE A 77 2.53 6.72 14.43
CA PHE A 77 2.48 5.26 14.41
C PHE A 77 1.66 4.72 15.59
N CYS A 78 1.17 3.49 15.45
CA CYS A 78 0.49 2.74 16.49
C CYS A 78 0.79 1.24 16.36
N LEU A 79 0.36 0.44 17.33
CA LEU A 79 0.37 -1.01 17.18
C LEU A 79 -0.76 -1.48 16.25
N LEU A 80 -0.53 -2.57 15.50
CA LEU A 80 -1.56 -3.23 14.68
C LEU A 80 -2.79 -3.62 15.51
N SER A 81 -2.58 -3.99 16.78
CA SER A 81 -3.64 -4.34 17.73
C SER A 81 -4.43 -3.13 18.24
N GLU A 82 -3.92 -1.91 18.11
CA GLU A 82 -4.51 -0.67 18.65
C GLU A 82 -5.12 0.22 17.56
N VAL A 83 -4.97 -0.15 16.31
CA VAL A 83 -5.45 0.64 15.18
C VAL A 83 -6.96 0.87 15.29
N LYS A 84 -7.39 2.14 15.08
CA LYS A 84 -8.79 2.57 15.11
C LYS A 84 -8.97 3.92 14.42
N GLY A 85 -10.20 4.21 14.00
CA GLY A 85 -10.57 5.50 13.39
C GLY A 85 -10.93 5.39 11.92
N ASP A 86 -11.01 6.54 11.28
CA ASP A 86 -11.45 6.66 9.89
C ASP A 86 -10.25 6.95 8.99
N PHE A 87 -10.12 6.17 7.93
CA PHE A 87 -9.08 6.30 6.92
C PHE A 87 -9.69 6.29 5.52
N ASP A 88 -9.13 7.08 4.63
CA ASP A 88 -9.55 7.06 3.22
C ASP A 88 -8.93 5.87 2.49
N LEU A 89 -7.66 5.58 2.76
CA LEU A 89 -6.94 4.47 2.16
C LEU A 89 -6.18 3.68 3.22
N MET A 90 -6.33 2.36 3.21
CA MET A 90 -5.41 1.45 3.90
C MET A 90 -4.46 0.82 2.87
N VAL A 91 -3.19 0.68 3.23
CA VAL A 91 -2.14 0.08 2.42
C VAL A 91 -1.47 -1.03 3.22
N ASN A 92 -1.43 -2.26 2.70
CA ASN A 92 -0.63 -3.34 3.28
C ASN A 92 0.74 -3.41 2.60
N ALA A 93 1.79 -3.12 3.36
CA ALA A 93 3.18 -3.28 2.96
C ALA A 93 3.91 -4.37 3.79
N THR A 94 3.15 -5.24 4.45
CA THR A 94 3.68 -6.42 5.15
C THR A 94 3.69 -7.63 4.21
N PRO A 95 4.54 -8.64 4.44
CA PRO A 95 4.49 -9.90 3.71
C PRO A 95 3.42 -10.87 4.26
N VAL A 96 2.61 -10.46 5.24
CA VAL A 96 1.64 -11.34 5.88
C VAL A 96 0.44 -11.58 4.95
N GLY A 97 0.21 -12.84 4.61
CA GLY A 97 -0.80 -13.26 3.63
C GLY A 97 -0.22 -13.54 2.23
N MET A 98 1.10 -13.34 2.03
CA MET A 98 1.80 -13.71 0.80
C MET A 98 2.05 -15.23 0.77
N TYR A 99 2.04 -15.81 -0.43
CA TYR A 99 2.44 -17.21 -0.64
C TYR A 99 3.83 -17.50 -0.01
N PRO A 100 4.04 -18.65 0.68
CA PRO A 100 3.09 -19.75 0.83
C PRO A 100 2.09 -19.62 2.01
N ASN A 101 2.18 -18.59 2.87
CA ASN A 101 1.38 -18.45 4.09
C ASN A 101 0.12 -17.59 3.85
N THR A 102 -0.72 -18.01 2.91
CA THR A 102 -1.86 -17.23 2.40
C THR A 102 -3.02 -17.06 3.40
N ASP A 103 -3.11 -17.93 4.42
CA ASP A 103 -4.18 -17.91 5.43
C ASP A 103 -3.95 -16.90 6.56
N ALA A 104 -2.83 -16.18 6.52
CA ALA A 104 -2.50 -15.15 7.50
C ALA A 104 -3.04 -13.76 7.10
N SER A 105 -3.30 -12.92 8.10
CA SER A 105 -3.66 -11.51 7.92
C SER A 105 -2.90 -10.66 8.94
N PRO A 106 -2.39 -9.47 8.56
CA PRO A 106 -1.73 -8.56 9.50
C PRO A 106 -2.71 -7.93 10.50
N LEU A 107 -4.00 -7.85 10.16
CA LEU A 107 -5.06 -7.39 11.06
C LEU A 107 -6.00 -8.54 11.43
N THR A 108 -6.48 -8.54 12.67
CA THR A 108 -7.59 -9.37 13.09
C THR A 108 -8.92 -8.77 12.65
N GLU A 109 -10.00 -9.57 12.59
CA GLU A 109 -11.36 -9.07 12.33
C GLU A 109 -11.78 -8.00 13.34
N GLU A 110 -11.42 -8.17 14.61
CA GLU A 110 -11.68 -7.18 15.67
C GLU A 110 -10.97 -5.85 15.38
N ALA A 111 -9.69 -5.87 15.02
CA ALA A 111 -8.95 -4.65 14.67
C ALA A 111 -9.54 -3.98 13.42
N LEU A 112 -9.87 -4.76 12.39
CA LEU A 112 -10.52 -4.27 11.19
C LEU A 112 -11.93 -3.70 11.50
N GLY A 113 -12.64 -4.25 12.48
CA GLY A 113 -13.93 -3.75 12.94
C GLY A 113 -13.89 -2.35 13.53
N ARG A 114 -12.73 -1.91 14.06
CA ARG A 114 -12.54 -0.59 14.68
C ARG A 114 -12.16 0.53 13.72
N ILE A 115 -12.01 0.24 12.43
CA ILE A 115 -11.63 1.21 11.42
C ILE A 115 -12.69 1.33 10.33
N THR A 116 -12.85 2.54 9.78
CA THR A 116 -13.63 2.82 8.58
C THR A 116 -12.67 3.05 7.42
N LEU A 117 -13.00 2.51 6.23
CA LEU A 117 -12.15 2.58 5.05
C LEU A 117 -12.97 2.94 3.81
N ASN A 118 -12.39 3.76 2.91
CA ASN A 118 -12.94 4.01 1.58
C ASN A 118 -12.25 3.16 0.50
N GLY A 119 -10.98 2.74 0.73
CA GLY A 119 -10.23 1.89 -0.18
C GLY A 119 -9.11 1.12 0.51
N PHE A 120 -8.68 0.04 -0.13
CA PHE A 120 -7.58 -0.81 0.33
C PHE A 120 -6.68 -1.22 -0.83
N PHE A 121 -5.39 -0.99 -0.66
CA PHE A 121 -4.33 -1.46 -1.55
C PHE A 121 -3.43 -2.46 -0.82
N ASP A 122 -3.29 -3.65 -1.38
CA ASP A 122 -2.35 -4.66 -0.88
C ASP A 122 -1.13 -4.72 -1.80
N ALA A 123 0.08 -4.52 -1.27
CA ALA A 123 1.30 -4.66 -2.06
C ALA A 123 1.59 -6.10 -2.49
N ILE A 124 0.91 -7.08 -1.91
CA ILE A 124 1.02 -8.49 -2.27
C ILE A 124 0.36 -8.73 -3.63
N TYR A 125 1.07 -9.39 -4.55
CA TYR A 125 0.56 -9.78 -5.87
C TYR A 125 0.30 -11.29 -6.00
N ASN A 126 0.84 -12.10 -5.09
CA ASN A 126 0.60 -13.55 -5.01
C ASN A 126 0.35 -13.97 -3.54
N PRO A 127 -0.84 -14.45 -3.20
CA PRO A 127 -1.99 -14.80 -4.06
C PRO A 127 -2.68 -13.56 -4.67
N ARG A 128 -3.52 -13.84 -5.68
CA ARG A 128 -4.37 -12.82 -6.33
C ARG A 128 -5.27 -12.07 -5.36
N GLU A 129 -5.82 -12.78 -4.39
CA GLU A 129 -6.65 -12.23 -3.31
C GLU A 129 -6.09 -12.70 -1.97
N THR A 130 -5.61 -11.78 -1.15
CA THR A 130 -5.16 -12.09 0.20
C THR A 130 -6.33 -12.23 1.16
N LYS A 131 -6.11 -12.89 2.30
CA LYS A 131 -7.12 -12.95 3.36
C LYS A 131 -7.58 -11.57 3.80
N LEU A 132 -6.65 -10.60 3.91
CA LEU A 132 -7.01 -9.23 4.28
C LEU A 132 -7.87 -8.55 3.21
N MET A 133 -7.57 -8.74 1.92
CA MET A 133 -8.40 -8.22 0.82
C MET A 133 -9.84 -8.72 0.94
N LYS A 134 -10.01 -10.02 1.19
CA LYS A 134 -11.33 -10.64 1.40
C LYS A 134 -12.05 -10.03 2.60
N MET A 135 -11.39 -9.97 3.76
CA MET A 135 -11.97 -9.38 4.98
C MET A 135 -12.43 -7.93 4.76
N VAL A 136 -11.65 -7.13 4.03
CA VAL A 136 -11.99 -5.74 3.70
C VAL A 136 -13.15 -5.65 2.72
N SER A 137 -13.20 -6.53 1.72
CA SER A 137 -14.31 -6.63 0.76
C SER A 137 -15.62 -7.04 1.44
N ASP A 138 -15.56 -8.03 2.34
CA ASP A 138 -16.71 -8.51 3.12
C ASP A 138 -17.27 -7.41 4.05
N LYS A 139 -16.42 -6.48 4.51
CA LYS A 139 -16.82 -5.27 5.25
C LYS A 139 -17.54 -4.25 4.35
N GLY A 140 -17.59 -4.44 3.05
CA GLY A 140 -18.32 -3.58 2.09
C GLY A 140 -17.45 -2.53 1.39
N VAL A 141 -16.15 -2.52 1.59
CA VAL A 141 -15.24 -1.64 0.86
C VAL A 141 -15.18 -2.08 -0.61
N LYS A 142 -15.48 -1.17 -1.54
CA LYS A 142 -15.59 -1.48 -2.98
C LYS A 142 -14.27 -1.29 -3.74
N LYS A 143 -13.41 -0.40 -3.26
CA LYS A 143 -12.14 -0.08 -3.90
C LYS A 143 -11.04 -0.91 -3.24
N VAL A 144 -10.84 -2.14 -3.71
CA VAL A 144 -9.83 -3.08 -3.23
C VAL A 144 -8.96 -3.51 -4.39
N SER A 145 -7.65 -3.43 -4.25
CA SER A 145 -6.68 -3.85 -5.28
C SER A 145 -5.46 -4.51 -4.67
N GLY A 146 -4.96 -5.54 -5.34
CA GLY A 146 -3.68 -6.18 -5.03
C GLY A 146 -2.50 -5.57 -5.78
N GLY A 147 -1.29 -6.05 -5.48
CA GLY A 147 -0.01 -5.47 -5.92
C GLY A 147 0.35 -5.69 -7.39
N MET A 148 -0.42 -6.48 -8.16
CA MET A 148 -0.08 -6.79 -9.55
C MET A 148 0.03 -5.53 -10.43
N GLN A 149 -0.90 -4.58 -10.27
CA GLN A 149 -0.82 -3.31 -11.02
C GLN A 149 0.44 -2.51 -10.70
N MET A 150 0.86 -2.49 -9.43
CA MET A 150 2.11 -1.85 -9.04
C MET A 150 3.31 -2.52 -9.71
N LEU A 151 3.33 -3.86 -9.74
CA LEU A 151 4.38 -4.66 -10.39
C LEU A 151 4.47 -4.36 -11.89
N VAL A 152 3.35 -4.27 -12.59
CA VAL A 152 3.31 -3.97 -14.02
C VAL A 152 3.69 -2.50 -14.30
N TRP A 153 3.17 -1.55 -13.50
CA TRP A 153 3.52 -0.14 -13.66
C TRP A 153 5.01 0.12 -13.45
N GLN A 154 5.65 -0.50 -12.45
CA GLN A 154 7.09 -0.32 -12.23
C GLN A 154 7.91 -0.84 -13.43
N ALA A 155 7.49 -1.97 -14.04
CA ALA A 155 8.12 -2.51 -15.24
C ALA A 155 7.90 -1.61 -16.46
N ALA A 156 6.69 -1.10 -16.66
CA ALA A 156 6.35 -0.17 -17.73
C ALA A 156 7.17 1.12 -17.63
N VAL A 157 7.27 1.71 -16.42
CA VAL A 157 8.09 2.90 -16.17
C VAL A 157 9.57 2.64 -16.39
N ALA A 158 10.09 1.49 -15.96
CA ALA A 158 11.48 1.11 -16.24
C ALA A 158 11.73 1.00 -17.75
N HIS A 159 10.82 0.37 -18.50
CA HIS A 159 10.93 0.27 -19.95
C HIS A 159 10.84 1.64 -20.64
N THR A 160 9.96 2.53 -20.17
CA THR A 160 9.89 3.92 -20.64
C THR A 160 11.25 4.63 -20.49
N ILE A 161 11.91 4.48 -19.34
CA ILE A 161 13.22 5.10 -19.06
C ILE A 161 14.29 4.58 -20.02
N TRP A 162 14.26 3.30 -20.35
CA TRP A 162 15.31 2.68 -21.19
C TRP A 162 15.09 2.85 -22.69
N SER A 163 13.83 2.85 -23.15
CA SER A 163 13.49 2.81 -24.57
C SER A 163 12.73 4.03 -25.08
N GLY A 164 12.21 4.88 -24.18
CA GLY A 164 11.31 5.96 -24.55
C GLY A 164 9.88 5.51 -24.90
N ALA A 165 9.55 4.22 -24.73
CA ALA A 165 8.19 3.72 -24.97
C ALA A 165 7.21 4.29 -23.94
N GLU A 166 5.97 4.58 -24.35
CA GLU A 166 4.90 5.04 -23.47
C GLU A 166 3.83 3.96 -23.31
N TYR A 167 3.23 3.90 -22.11
CA TYR A 167 2.18 2.94 -21.77
C TYR A 167 0.95 3.67 -21.26
N THR A 168 -0.22 3.33 -21.82
CA THR A 168 -1.50 3.81 -21.30
C THR A 168 -1.97 2.98 -20.11
N ALA A 169 -2.91 3.53 -19.34
CA ALA A 169 -3.51 2.81 -18.21
C ALA A 169 -4.24 1.53 -18.67
N GLU A 170 -4.88 1.56 -19.85
CA GLU A 170 -5.57 0.42 -20.44
C GLU A 170 -4.60 -0.71 -20.81
N GLN A 171 -3.44 -0.37 -21.36
CA GLN A 171 -2.39 -1.36 -21.68
C GLN A 171 -1.86 -2.02 -20.41
N VAL A 172 -1.57 -1.23 -19.36
CA VAL A 172 -1.11 -1.75 -18.08
C VAL A 172 -2.17 -2.62 -17.42
N GLN A 173 -3.46 -2.22 -17.50
CA GLN A 173 -4.56 -3.04 -16.98
C GLN A 173 -4.64 -4.38 -17.72
N ALA A 174 -4.58 -4.38 -19.05
CA ALA A 174 -4.64 -5.62 -19.85
C ALA A 174 -3.47 -6.57 -19.52
N ILE A 175 -2.26 -6.04 -19.36
CA ILE A 175 -1.09 -6.82 -18.95
C ILE A 175 -1.30 -7.37 -17.52
N SER A 176 -1.79 -6.55 -16.60
CA SER A 176 -2.06 -6.97 -15.22
C SER A 176 -3.07 -8.10 -15.17
N ASP A 177 -4.16 -8.01 -15.96
CA ASP A 177 -5.20 -9.03 -16.03
C ASP A 177 -4.66 -10.35 -16.59
N GLU A 178 -3.77 -10.31 -17.57
CA GLU A 178 -3.10 -11.49 -18.10
C GLU A 178 -2.15 -12.12 -17.09
N MET A 179 -1.32 -11.31 -16.42
CA MET A 179 -0.41 -11.78 -15.37
C MET A 179 -1.16 -12.42 -14.20
N MET A 180 -2.34 -11.88 -13.84
CA MET A 180 -3.20 -12.42 -12.78
C MET A 180 -3.81 -13.79 -13.09
N ARG A 181 -3.73 -14.29 -14.34
CA ARG A 181 -4.13 -15.64 -14.70
C ARG A 181 -3.03 -16.67 -14.45
N LEU A 182 -1.80 -16.21 -14.22
CA LEU A 182 -0.61 -17.03 -14.04
C LEU A 182 -0.23 -17.24 -12.56
N VAL A 183 -0.90 -16.56 -11.61
CA VAL A 183 -0.64 -16.59 -10.15
C VAL A 183 -1.84 -17.05 -9.35
#